data_77370b57defb6b54b7fd5f74ba8c8982
#
_entry.id   77370b57defb6b54b7fd5f74ba8c8982
#
_cell.length_a   1.000
_cell.length_b   1.000
_cell.length_c   1.000
_cell.angle_alpha   90.00
_cell.angle_beta   90.00
_cell.angle_gamma   90.00
#
_symmetry.space_group_name_H-M   'P 1'
#
loop_
_entity.id
_entity.type
_entity.pdbx_description
1 polymer ?
#
loop_
_entity_poly.entity_id
_entity_poly.type
_entity_poly.pdbx_seq_one_letter_code
_entity_poly.pdbx_strand_id
1 'polypeptide(L)'
;TRVRLWDFKKKLTETMKLLSMDESYAERDLNVGFSGGEKKKAEILQMLMLEPKLAILDETDSGLDVDAVRTVSKGIQLYKEKCKGSLLIITHSTRILESLHVDVTHVMDEGKVVKNGDASLVDEINENGFEEFEQ
;
A
#
# COMPACT_ATOMS: atom_id res chain seq x y z
N THR A 1 17.15 17.87 -9.33
CA THR A 1 17.81 18.18 -8.05
C THR A 1 18.73 17.02 -7.69
N ARG A 2 20.01 17.29 -7.44
CA ARG A 2 21.00 16.25 -7.14
C ARG A 2 20.81 15.80 -5.70
N VAL A 3 20.30 14.59 -5.47
CA VAL A 3 20.16 14.01 -4.14
C VAL A 3 21.56 13.66 -3.60
N ARG A 4 21.91 14.12 -2.40
CA ARG A 4 23.17 13.74 -1.76
C ARG A 4 23.05 12.30 -1.24
N LEU A 5 24.09 11.49 -1.47
CA LEU A 5 24.10 10.08 -1.05
C LEU A 5 23.83 9.91 0.46
N TRP A 6 24.34 10.83 1.28
CA TRP A 6 24.13 10.80 2.72
C TRP A 6 22.66 11.03 3.09
N ASP A 7 22.01 12.02 2.48
CA ASP A 7 20.58 12.32 2.70
C ASP A 7 19.70 11.15 2.27
N PHE A 8 20.03 10.53 1.14
CA PHE A 8 19.35 9.33 0.66
C PHE A 8 19.47 8.17 1.65
N LYS A 9 20.69 7.86 2.11
CA LYS A 9 20.92 6.77 3.07
C LYS A 9 20.18 7.01 4.38
N LYS A 10 20.21 8.25 4.89
CA LYS A 10 19.48 8.62 6.11
C LYS A 10 17.98 8.41 5.94
N LYS A 11 17.38 8.93 4.86
CA LYS A 11 15.95 8.75 4.55
C LYS A 11 15.60 7.27 4.41
N LEU A 12 16.45 6.48 3.75
CA LEU A 12 16.26 5.03 3.58
C LEU A 12 16.19 4.31 4.93
N THR A 13 17.19 4.52 5.79
CA THR A 13 17.22 3.91 7.14
C THR A 13 16.00 4.31 7.97
N GLU A 14 15.63 5.58 7.98
CA GLU A 14 14.46 6.07 8.71
C GLU A 14 13.16 5.42 8.19
N THR A 15 13.01 5.31 6.87
CA THR A 15 11.83 4.69 6.25
C THR A 15 11.78 3.19 6.51
N MET A 16 12.91 2.50 6.46
CA MET A 16 12.99 1.07 6.80
C MET A 16 12.57 0.79 8.24
N LYS A 17 12.99 1.64 9.19
CA LYS A 17 12.55 1.55 10.59
C LYS A 17 11.04 1.71 10.75
N LEU A 18 10.41 2.65 10.02
CA LEU A 18 8.97 2.84 10.02
C LEU A 18 8.21 1.60 9.52
N LEU A 19 8.80 0.87 8.58
CA LEU A 19 8.23 -0.35 8.01
C LEU A 19 8.65 -1.62 8.74
N SER A 20 9.37 -1.50 9.86
CA SER A 20 9.93 -2.64 10.60
C SER A 20 10.71 -3.60 9.69
N MET A 21 11.54 -3.02 8.80
CA MET A 21 12.45 -3.75 7.92
C MET A 21 13.86 -3.74 8.50
N ASP A 22 14.55 -4.87 8.44
CA ASP A 22 15.94 -4.97 8.82
C ASP A 22 16.84 -4.18 7.86
N GLU A 23 17.76 -3.37 8.39
CA GLU A 23 18.62 -2.49 7.59
C GLU A 23 19.51 -3.28 6.62
N SER A 24 19.80 -4.57 6.87
CA SER A 24 20.58 -5.43 5.97
C SER A 24 19.93 -5.60 4.59
N TYR A 25 18.61 -5.40 4.49
CA TYR A 25 17.91 -5.45 3.19
C TYR A 25 18.31 -4.31 2.25
N ALA A 26 18.82 -3.19 2.79
CA ALA A 26 19.32 -2.08 1.97
C ALA A 26 20.57 -2.42 1.16
N GLU A 27 21.32 -3.45 1.59
CA GLU A 27 22.57 -3.91 0.96
C GLU A 27 22.36 -5.10 0.02
N ARG A 28 21.13 -5.64 -0.05
CA ARG A 28 20.79 -6.78 -0.91
C ARG A 28 20.24 -6.29 -2.24
N ASP A 29 20.39 -7.13 -3.25
CA ASP A 29 19.66 -6.94 -4.51
C ASP A 29 18.16 -7.00 -4.25
N LEU A 30 17.41 -6.15 -4.94
CA LEU A 30 15.98 -6.00 -4.73
C LEU A 30 15.24 -7.34 -4.90
N ASN A 31 14.44 -7.69 -3.90
CA ASN A 31 13.66 -8.93 -3.83
C ASN A 31 14.45 -10.26 -3.79
N VAL A 32 15.78 -10.21 -3.76
CA VAL A 32 16.60 -11.44 -3.66
C VAL A 32 16.65 -11.91 -2.21
N GLY A 33 16.09 -13.10 -1.96
CA GLY A 33 16.01 -13.68 -0.61
C GLY A 33 14.99 -12.99 0.31
N PHE A 34 14.06 -12.18 -0.25
CA PHE A 34 12.97 -11.58 0.51
C PHE A 34 11.82 -12.58 0.66
N SER A 35 11.21 -12.64 1.86
CA SER A 35 9.92 -13.28 2.06
C SER A 35 8.80 -12.50 1.34
N GLY A 36 7.60 -13.11 1.24
CA GLY A 36 6.44 -12.43 0.67
C GLY A 36 6.12 -11.09 1.36
N GLY A 37 6.12 -11.09 2.69
CA GLY A 37 5.88 -9.89 3.49
C GLY A 37 6.95 -8.81 3.30
N GLU A 38 8.20 -9.21 3.21
CA GLU A 38 9.32 -8.27 3.00
C GLU A 38 9.30 -7.66 1.60
N LYS A 39 8.89 -8.42 0.57
CA LYS A 39 8.67 -7.88 -0.78
C LYS A 39 7.60 -6.79 -0.77
N LYS A 40 6.49 -7.02 -0.08
CA LYS A 40 5.41 -6.03 0.04
C LYS A 40 5.84 -4.78 0.83
N LYS A 41 6.58 -4.95 1.91
CA LYS A 41 7.21 -3.82 2.62
C LYS A 41 8.19 -3.06 1.73
N ALA A 42 8.97 -3.75 0.89
CA ALA A 42 9.89 -3.12 -0.05
C ALA A 42 9.16 -2.32 -1.14
N GLU A 43 7.98 -2.75 -1.60
CA GLU A 43 7.13 -1.95 -2.49
C GLU A 43 6.72 -0.62 -1.83
N ILE A 44 6.28 -0.66 -0.57
CA ILE A 44 5.92 0.55 0.19
C ILE A 44 7.15 1.42 0.47
N LEU A 45 8.30 0.81 0.77
CA LEU A 45 9.57 1.53 0.94
C LEU A 45 9.92 2.33 -0.32
N GLN A 46 9.82 1.71 -1.51
CA GLN A 46 10.07 2.39 -2.78
C GLN A 46 9.10 3.57 -2.99
N MET A 47 7.81 3.37 -2.72
CA MET A 47 6.81 4.45 -2.81
C MET A 47 7.17 5.63 -1.91
N LEU A 48 7.54 5.38 -0.66
CA LEU A 48 7.92 6.42 0.30
C LEU A 48 9.24 7.12 -0.05
N MET A 49 10.17 6.40 -0.68
CA MET A 49 11.45 6.97 -1.12
C MET A 49 11.29 7.83 -2.36
N LEU A 50 10.48 7.39 -3.34
CA LEU A 50 10.29 8.05 -4.62
C LEU A 50 9.26 9.17 -4.59
N GLU A 51 8.32 9.16 -3.65
CA GLU A 51 7.25 10.14 -3.49
C GLU A 51 6.54 10.46 -4.83
N PRO A 52 6.00 9.42 -5.52
CA PRO A 52 5.40 9.62 -6.84
C PRO A 52 4.15 10.48 -6.76
N LYS A 53 3.80 11.17 -7.85
CA LYS A 53 2.55 11.92 -7.96
C LYS A 53 1.32 11.00 -8.08
N LEU A 54 1.50 9.80 -8.60
CA LEU A 54 0.50 8.73 -8.67
C LEU A 54 1.17 7.43 -8.23
N ALA A 55 0.61 6.80 -7.20
CA ALA A 55 0.98 5.45 -6.78
C ALA A 55 -0.18 4.49 -7.09
N ILE A 56 0.14 3.35 -7.71
CA ILE A 56 -0.80 2.25 -7.97
C ILE A 56 -0.31 1.05 -7.17
N LEU A 57 -1.13 0.59 -6.24
CA LEU A 57 -0.87 -0.56 -5.38
C LEU A 57 -1.81 -1.70 -5.78
N ASP A 58 -1.25 -2.75 -6.34
CA ASP A 58 -2.00 -3.91 -6.83
C ASP A 58 -1.80 -5.09 -5.87
N GLU A 59 -2.87 -5.43 -5.13
CA GLU A 59 -2.89 -6.50 -4.13
C GLU A 59 -1.69 -6.51 -3.17
N THR A 60 -1.29 -5.33 -2.71
CA THR A 60 -0.11 -5.16 -1.84
C THR A 60 -0.29 -5.80 -0.45
N ASP A 61 -1.52 -6.09 -0.06
CA ASP A 61 -1.90 -6.79 1.19
C ASP A 61 -2.07 -8.31 1.03
N SER A 62 -2.03 -8.82 -0.18
CA SER A 62 -2.23 -10.25 -0.46
C SER A 62 -1.18 -11.13 0.22
N GLY A 63 -1.63 -12.16 0.95
CA GLY A 63 -0.76 -13.12 1.62
C GLY A 63 -0.04 -12.58 2.86
N LEU A 64 -0.40 -11.42 3.36
CA LEU A 64 0.17 -10.83 4.57
C LEU A 64 -0.59 -11.27 5.83
N ASP A 65 0.16 -11.45 6.92
CA ASP A 65 -0.42 -11.55 8.26
C ASP A 65 -0.93 -10.18 8.77
N VAL A 66 -1.65 -10.19 9.89
CA VAL A 66 -2.29 -8.98 10.45
C VAL A 66 -1.28 -7.88 10.75
N ASP A 67 -0.10 -8.23 11.27
CA ASP A 67 0.91 -7.23 11.65
C ASP A 67 1.59 -6.62 10.42
N ALA A 68 1.83 -7.43 9.39
CA ALA A 68 2.35 -6.96 8.12
C ALA A 68 1.35 -6.05 7.40
N VAL A 69 0.05 -6.38 7.40
CA VAL A 69 -1.01 -5.50 6.85
C VAL A 69 -1.02 -4.15 7.56
N ARG A 70 -0.96 -4.14 8.90
CA ARG A 70 -0.90 -2.89 9.68
C ARG A 70 0.32 -2.04 9.31
N THR A 71 1.48 -2.67 9.14
CA THR A 71 2.72 -1.99 8.78
C THR A 71 2.61 -1.37 7.38
N VAL A 72 2.09 -2.12 6.42
CA VAL A 72 1.85 -1.66 5.04
C VAL A 72 0.84 -0.51 5.03
N SER A 73 -0.31 -0.65 5.71
CA SER A 73 -1.32 0.41 5.82
C SER A 73 -0.75 1.69 6.43
N LYS A 74 0.07 1.58 7.48
CA LYS A 74 0.76 2.73 8.07
C LYS A 74 1.70 3.42 7.08
N GLY A 75 2.43 2.66 6.27
CA GLY A 75 3.28 3.21 5.22
C GLY A 75 2.48 3.96 4.16
N ILE A 76 1.34 3.42 3.75
CA ILE A 76 0.41 4.07 2.79
C ILE A 76 -0.16 5.36 3.39
N GLN A 77 -0.58 5.34 4.65
CA GLN A 77 -1.05 6.53 5.35
C GLN A 77 0.03 7.63 5.38
N LEU A 78 1.27 7.27 5.70
CA LEU A 78 2.40 8.22 5.69
C LEU A 78 2.62 8.82 4.29
N TYR A 79 2.47 8.04 3.24
CA TYR A 79 2.52 8.55 1.86
C TYR A 79 1.42 9.60 1.62
N LYS A 80 0.18 9.31 1.98
CA LYS A 80 -0.94 10.25 1.84
C LYS A 80 -0.74 11.55 2.63
N GLU A 81 -0.19 11.47 3.82
CA GLU A 81 0.07 12.64 4.67
C GLU A 81 1.22 13.51 4.15
N LYS A 82 2.30 12.89 3.69
CA LYS A 82 3.53 13.59 3.28
C LYS A 82 3.53 14.00 1.80
N CYS A 83 2.94 13.17 0.94
CA CYS A 83 2.94 13.36 -0.49
C CYS A 83 1.56 13.84 -0.94
N LYS A 84 1.51 14.93 -1.70
CA LYS A 84 0.27 15.41 -2.34
C LYS A 84 -0.06 14.61 -3.60
N GLY A 85 0.24 13.31 -3.59
CA GLY A 85 0.02 12.41 -4.71
C GLY A 85 -1.35 11.74 -4.67
N SER A 86 -1.78 11.22 -5.82
CA SER A 86 -2.94 10.36 -5.94
C SER A 86 -2.56 8.92 -5.65
N LEU A 87 -3.50 8.15 -5.08
CA LEU A 87 -3.31 6.76 -4.73
C LEU A 87 -4.46 5.93 -5.28
N LEU A 88 -4.13 4.90 -6.05
CA LEU A 88 -5.05 3.88 -6.51
C LEU A 88 -4.68 2.55 -5.84
N ILE A 89 -5.61 1.96 -5.10
CA ILE A 89 -5.42 0.65 -4.46
C ILE A 89 -6.36 -0.34 -5.13
N ILE A 90 -5.81 -1.47 -5.59
CA ILE A 90 -6.55 -2.62 -6.08
C ILE A 90 -6.42 -3.71 -5.02
N THR A 91 -7.52 -4.13 -4.42
CA THR A 91 -7.55 -5.15 -3.39
C THR A 91 -8.89 -5.87 -3.36
N HIS A 92 -8.87 -7.13 -2.95
CA HIS A 92 -10.07 -7.91 -2.61
C HIS A 92 -10.27 -7.98 -1.09
N SER A 93 -9.43 -7.30 -0.31
CA SER A 93 -9.50 -7.26 1.15
C SER A 93 -9.64 -5.82 1.63
N THR A 94 -10.61 -5.58 2.47
CA THR A 94 -10.88 -4.25 3.04
C THR A 94 -9.95 -3.88 4.19
N ARG A 95 -9.20 -4.85 4.75
CA ARG A 95 -8.30 -4.65 5.90
C ARG A 95 -7.26 -3.56 5.68
N ILE A 96 -6.71 -3.45 4.45
CA ILE A 96 -5.72 -2.42 4.13
C ILE A 96 -6.34 -1.03 4.14
N LEU A 97 -7.66 -0.93 3.96
CA LEU A 97 -8.41 0.32 3.86
C LEU A 97 -8.88 0.85 5.22
N GLU A 98 -8.93 0.02 6.29
CA GLU A 98 -9.48 0.38 7.59
C GLU A 98 -8.88 1.65 8.22
N SER A 99 -7.61 1.93 7.94
CA SER A 99 -6.90 3.11 8.46
C SER A 99 -6.73 4.23 7.43
N LEU A 100 -7.31 4.08 6.23
CA LEU A 100 -7.16 5.01 5.12
C LEU A 100 -8.45 5.79 4.87
N HIS A 101 -8.30 7.07 4.53
CA HIS A 101 -9.42 7.84 3.98
C HIS A 101 -9.58 7.48 2.51
N VAL A 102 -10.74 6.92 2.16
CA VAL A 102 -11.11 6.55 0.79
C VAL A 102 -12.01 7.65 0.22
N ASP A 103 -11.60 8.23 -0.89
CA ASP A 103 -12.39 9.28 -1.58
C ASP A 103 -13.42 8.67 -2.53
N VAL A 104 -13.02 7.65 -3.30
CA VAL A 104 -13.85 6.99 -4.31
C VAL A 104 -13.61 5.50 -4.27
N THR A 105 -14.68 4.73 -4.40
CA THR A 105 -14.67 3.26 -4.46
C THR A 105 -15.28 2.80 -5.78
N HIS A 106 -14.59 1.87 -6.46
CA HIS A 106 -15.08 1.19 -7.65
C HIS A 106 -15.13 -0.31 -7.37
N VAL A 107 -16.30 -0.92 -7.52
CA VAL A 107 -16.45 -2.38 -7.48
C VAL A 107 -16.32 -2.92 -8.89
N MET A 108 -15.43 -3.88 -9.08
CA MET A 108 -15.20 -4.54 -10.36
C MET A 108 -15.61 -5.99 -10.28
N ASP A 109 -16.36 -6.44 -11.30
CA ASP A 109 -16.71 -7.82 -11.54
C ASP A 109 -16.50 -8.17 -13.01
N GLU A 110 -15.93 -9.35 -13.31
CA GLU A 110 -15.59 -9.81 -14.66
C GLU A 110 -14.96 -8.75 -15.58
N GLY A 111 -14.07 -7.89 -15.02
CA GLY A 111 -13.37 -6.86 -15.77
C GLY A 111 -14.19 -5.60 -16.07
N LYS A 112 -15.37 -5.45 -15.47
CA LYS A 112 -16.23 -4.29 -15.59
C LYS A 112 -16.42 -3.60 -14.24
N VAL A 113 -16.57 -2.28 -14.27
CA VAL A 113 -16.99 -1.52 -13.08
C VAL A 113 -18.50 -1.67 -12.94
N VAL A 114 -18.95 -2.37 -11.90
CA VAL A 114 -20.38 -2.65 -11.67
C VAL A 114 -21.02 -1.67 -10.69
N LYS A 115 -20.25 -1.07 -9.78
CA LYS A 115 -20.73 -0.05 -8.85
C LYS A 115 -19.66 0.99 -8.55
N ASN A 116 -20.08 2.24 -8.36
CA ASN A 116 -19.25 3.35 -7.93
C ASN A 116 -19.83 3.96 -6.65
N GLY A 117 -18.97 4.37 -5.74
CA GLY A 117 -19.39 5.02 -4.50
C GLY A 117 -18.23 5.73 -3.81
N ASP A 118 -18.48 6.13 -2.59
CA ASP A 118 -17.50 6.70 -1.67
C ASP A 118 -17.00 5.65 -0.66
N ALA A 119 -16.47 6.09 0.47
CA ALA A 119 -15.99 5.21 1.53
C ALA A 119 -17.08 4.27 2.09
N SER A 120 -18.36 4.69 2.09
CA SER A 120 -19.46 3.86 2.61
C SER A 120 -19.66 2.57 1.82
N LEU A 121 -19.25 2.54 0.55
CA LEU A 121 -19.28 1.32 -0.25
C LEU A 121 -18.29 0.25 0.27
N VAL A 122 -17.18 0.67 0.88
CA VAL A 122 -16.25 -0.24 1.55
C VAL A 122 -16.91 -0.88 2.78
N ASP A 123 -17.67 -0.07 3.54
CA ASP A 123 -18.38 -0.57 4.73
C ASP A 123 -19.50 -1.55 4.31
N GLU A 124 -20.24 -1.25 3.24
CA GLU A 124 -21.25 -2.14 2.66
C GLU A 124 -20.65 -3.50 2.25
N ILE A 125 -19.49 -3.48 1.61
CA ILE A 125 -18.76 -4.72 1.22
C ILE A 125 -18.30 -5.49 2.47
N ASN A 126 -17.85 -4.79 3.52
CA ASN A 126 -17.44 -5.43 4.78
C ASN A 126 -18.60 -6.15 5.48
N GLU A 127 -19.80 -5.59 5.42
CA GLU A 127 -20.98 -6.13 6.08
C GLU A 127 -21.62 -7.26 5.29
N ASN A 128 -21.73 -7.12 3.96
CA ASN A 128 -22.54 -7.97 3.09
C ASN A 128 -21.71 -8.88 2.16
N GLY A 129 -20.40 -8.63 2.06
CA GLY A 129 -19.53 -9.32 1.09
C GLY A 129 -19.68 -8.78 -0.33
N PHE A 130 -19.14 -9.51 -1.30
CA PHE A 130 -19.18 -9.14 -2.71
C PHE A 130 -20.39 -9.77 -3.47
N GLU A 131 -21.11 -10.70 -2.85
CA GLU A 131 -22.19 -11.48 -3.51
C GLU A 131 -23.30 -10.59 -4.11
N GLU A 132 -23.58 -9.43 -3.50
CA GLU A 132 -24.58 -8.47 -4.01
C GLU A 132 -24.17 -7.79 -5.33
N PHE A 133 -22.89 -7.86 -5.69
CA PHE A 133 -22.32 -7.18 -6.86
C PHE A 133 -22.00 -8.15 -8.00
N GLU A 134 -22.06 -9.46 -7.76
CA GLU A 134 -21.88 -10.50 -8.78
C GLU A 134 -23.10 -10.52 -9.71
N GLN A 135 -22.86 -10.40 -11.01
CA GLN A 135 -23.90 -10.42 -12.06
C GLN A 135 -23.86 -11.69 -12.87
#